data_0175dc389c28bf3d3c485d37cbb864db
#
_entry.id   0175dc389c28bf3d3c485d37cbb864db
#
_cell.length_a   1.000
_cell.length_b   1.000
_cell.length_c   1.000
_cell.angle_alpha   90.00
_cell.angle_beta   90.00
_cell.angle_gamma   90.00
#
_symmetry.space_group_name_H-M   'P 1'
#
loop_
_entity.id
_entity.type
_entity.pdbx_description
1 polymer ?
#
loop_
_entity_poly.entity_id
_entity_poly.type
_entity_poly.pdbx_seq_one_letter_code
_entity_poly.pdbx_strand_id
1 'polypeptide(L)'
;MAVDGRQAVVVGVDGSEQSRTAALWAAREATDRGLRLVVVSAVHGPFPELVFTAGAAPLPEVVNEDSVRAFAESHLKEIADECREVVPDVEAHLLPGRPAEVLREVGADAELVVVGWSGRTGLAKALLGSTAADLAHQGDRPTVVVRDSGALGQAVVVGVDGSPSSGRAADFAFDFADRHGLRVVAVHAWADAVMPVAVPELGWNHDWDAVRVAAGEVVERELAVRRQRYPRVGAELAVAFDSPAHALLEQARGAALLVVGSRGRSAVRRALLGSVSHAVVYHAPCTVAVVHGE
;
A
#
# COMPACT_ATOMS: atom_id res chain seq x y z
N MET A 1 -15.02 8.50 -22.76
CA MET A 1 -13.58 8.49 -23.13
C MET A 1 -12.86 7.75 -22.03
N ALA A 2 -12.13 6.70 -22.32
CA ALA A 2 -11.38 5.97 -21.28
C ALA A 2 -10.25 6.88 -20.75
N VAL A 3 -10.10 6.94 -19.43
CA VAL A 3 -9.00 7.68 -18.78
C VAL A 3 -7.72 6.86 -18.96
N ASP A 4 -6.67 7.50 -19.46
CA ASP A 4 -5.39 6.83 -19.69
C ASP A 4 -4.51 6.94 -18.44
N GLY A 5 -4.22 5.83 -17.79
CA GLY A 5 -3.33 5.76 -16.62
C GLY A 5 -1.85 5.53 -16.94
N ARG A 6 -1.47 5.43 -18.21
CA ARG A 6 -0.08 5.13 -18.60
C ARG A 6 0.88 6.23 -18.18
N GLN A 7 2.04 5.83 -17.68
CA GLN A 7 3.07 6.77 -17.19
C GLN A 7 2.51 7.81 -16.21
N ALA A 8 1.65 7.36 -15.30
CA ALA A 8 1.01 8.19 -14.30
C ALA A 8 1.07 7.55 -12.91
N VAL A 9 0.97 8.39 -11.89
CA VAL A 9 0.52 8.02 -10.56
C VAL A 9 -0.98 8.26 -10.52
N VAL A 10 -1.77 7.24 -10.17
CA VAL A 10 -3.22 7.33 -10.05
C VAL A 10 -3.59 7.42 -8.58
N VAL A 11 -4.42 8.39 -8.19
CA VAL A 11 -4.89 8.50 -6.80
C VAL A 11 -6.40 8.57 -6.72
N GLY A 12 -6.97 7.77 -5.80
CA GLY A 12 -8.40 7.79 -5.49
C GLY A 12 -8.73 8.77 -4.38
N VAL A 13 -9.72 9.63 -4.62
CA VAL A 13 -10.19 10.62 -3.64
C VAL A 13 -11.71 10.55 -3.46
N ASP A 14 -12.15 10.77 -2.21
CA ASP A 14 -13.56 10.77 -1.82
C ASP A 14 -13.97 12.02 -1.03
N GLY A 15 -13.08 13.02 -0.92
CA GLY A 15 -13.27 14.24 -0.16
C GLY A 15 -12.99 14.11 1.34
N SER A 16 -12.48 12.96 1.81
CA SER A 16 -11.99 12.80 3.18
C SER A 16 -10.61 13.42 3.34
N GLU A 17 -10.22 13.77 4.58
CA GLU A 17 -8.87 14.24 4.91
C GLU A 17 -7.80 13.21 4.56
N GLN A 18 -8.12 11.92 4.75
CA GLN A 18 -7.22 10.81 4.42
C GLN A 18 -6.98 10.72 2.90
N SER A 19 -8.02 10.92 2.09
CA SER A 19 -7.87 10.93 0.64
C SER A 19 -7.13 12.16 0.14
N ARG A 20 -7.31 13.34 0.78
CA ARG A 20 -6.52 14.55 0.51
C ARG A 20 -5.04 14.35 0.83
N THR A 21 -4.75 13.76 2.00
CA THR A 21 -3.37 13.38 2.38
C THR A 21 -2.76 12.42 1.35
N ALA A 22 -3.52 11.43 0.90
CA ALA A 22 -3.08 10.49 -0.14
C ALA A 22 -2.80 11.18 -1.47
N ALA A 23 -3.64 12.15 -1.87
CA ALA A 23 -3.45 12.93 -3.09
C ALA A 23 -2.16 13.77 -3.05
N LEU A 24 -1.88 14.44 -1.94
CA LEU A 24 -0.65 15.21 -1.76
C LEU A 24 0.60 14.31 -1.71
N TRP A 25 0.51 13.12 -1.12
CA TRP A 25 1.56 12.12 -1.16
C TRP A 25 1.81 11.65 -2.62
N ALA A 26 0.74 11.34 -3.35
CA ALA A 26 0.81 10.94 -4.75
C ALA A 26 1.38 12.04 -5.67
N ALA A 27 1.07 13.30 -5.41
CA ALA A 27 1.60 14.44 -6.15
C ALA A 27 3.13 14.57 -5.99
N ARG A 28 3.65 14.39 -4.77
CA ARG A 28 5.09 14.37 -4.51
C ARG A 28 5.76 13.20 -5.22
N GLU A 29 5.19 12.02 -5.11
CA GLU A 29 5.71 10.83 -5.76
C GLU A 29 5.69 10.94 -7.30
N ALA A 30 4.65 11.55 -7.88
CA ALA A 30 4.59 11.84 -9.30
C ALA A 30 5.72 12.80 -9.73
N THR A 31 5.96 13.85 -8.94
CA THR A 31 7.07 14.80 -9.17
C THR A 31 8.42 14.11 -9.13
N ASP A 32 8.68 13.30 -8.09
CA ASP A 32 9.96 12.61 -7.89
C ASP A 32 10.22 11.54 -8.96
N ARG A 33 9.17 11.01 -9.57
CA ARG A 33 9.23 10.06 -10.70
C ARG A 33 9.24 10.74 -12.08
N GLY A 34 8.96 12.05 -12.15
CA GLY A 34 8.77 12.75 -13.43
C GLY A 34 7.53 12.28 -14.20
N LEU A 35 6.48 11.92 -13.49
CA LEU A 35 5.22 11.40 -14.02
C LEU A 35 4.09 12.40 -13.82
N ARG A 36 3.02 12.26 -14.59
CA ARG A 36 1.76 12.98 -14.37
C ARG A 36 0.97 12.36 -13.21
N LEU A 37 0.07 13.15 -12.63
CA LEU A 37 -0.86 12.71 -11.61
C LEU A 37 -2.29 12.63 -12.18
N VAL A 38 -2.95 11.50 -11.99
CA VAL A 38 -4.36 11.31 -12.33
C VAL A 38 -5.16 11.19 -11.03
N VAL A 39 -5.97 12.20 -10.73
CA VAL A 39 -6.84 12.24 -9.55
C VAL A 39 -8.22 11.74 -9.94
N VAL A 40 -8.68 10.69 -9.29
CA VAL A 40 -9.95 10.02 -9.61
C VAL A 40 -10.89 10.05 -8.42
N SER A 41 -12.10 10.58 -8.64
CA SER A 41 -13.21 10.39 -7.72
C SER A 41 -14.26 9.51 -8.39
N ALA A 42 -14.78 8.53 -7.65
CA ALA A 42 -15.80 7.62 -8.15
C ALA A 42 -17.12 7.84 -7.43
N VAL A 43 -18.19 7.96 -8.22
CA VAL A 43 -19.57 8.11 -7.71
C VAL A 43 -20.37 6.88 -8.08
N HIS A 44 -20.87 6.20 -7.07
CA HIS A 44 -21.71 5.01 -7.24
C HIS A 44 -23.14 5.31 -6.75
N GLY A 45 -24.13 5.24 -7.63
CA GLY A 45 -25.55 5.37 -7.28
C GLY A 45 -26.28 4.03 -7.32
N PRO A 46 -27.49 3.93 -6.79
CA PRO A 46 -28.22 4.80 -5.86
C PRO A 46 -27.72 4.62 -4.41
N PHE A 47 -27.79 5.68 -3.60
CA PHE A 47 -27.21 5.80 -2.26
C PHE A 47 -28.06 5.22 -1.12
N PRO A 48 -28.19 3.87 -0.94
CA PRO A 48 -28.92 3.33 0.21
C PRO A 48 -28.11 3.49 1.52
N GLU A 49 -26.79 3.57 1.46
CA GLU A 49 -25.92 3.51 2.67
C GLU A 49 -25.93 4.80 3.50
N LEU A 50 -26.19 5.95 2.91
CA LEU A 50 -26.33 7.21 3.65
C LEU A 50 -27.60 7.28 4.49
N VAL A 51 -28.62 6.46 4.17
CA VAL A 51 -29.91 6.46 4.86
C VAL A 51 -29.87 5.62 6.15
N PHE A 52 -28.97 4.64 6.25
CA PHE A 52 -28.99 3.68 7.37
C PHE A 52 -27.99 3.97 8.52
N THR A 53 -26.97 4.80 8.30
CA THR A 53 -25.95 5.06 9.33
C THR A 53 -26.31 6.17 10.31
N ALA A 54 -27.35 6.95 10.06
CA ALA A 54 -27.66 8.11 10.90
C ALA A 54 -28.71 7.83 11.98
N GLY A 55 -29.35 6.65 12.07
CA GLY A 55 -30.37 6.36 13.09
C GLY A 55 -31.49 7.41 13.15
N ALA A 56 -31.66 8.21 12.11
CA ALA A 56 -32.56 9.36 12.02
C ALA A 56 -33.69 9.06 11.02
N ALA A 57 -34.80 9.72 11.26
CA ALA A 57 -35.97 9.75 10.39
C ALA A 57 -35.60 9.91 8.90
N PRO A 58 -36.45 9.45 7.96
CA PRO A 58 -36.16 9.53 6.54
C PRO A 58 -35.74 10.96 6.20
N LEU A 59 -34.52 11.08 5.65
CA LEU A 59 -34.01 12.39 5.20
C LEU A 59 -34.97 12.95 4.15
N PRO A 60 -35.31 14.23 4.21
CA PRO A 60 -36.18 14.85 3.21
C PRO A 60 -35.56 14.72 1.82
N GLU A 61 -36.39 14.78 0.80
CA GLU A 61 -36.18 14.63 -0.65
C GLU A 61 -34.99 15.42 -1.27
N VAL A 62 -34.03 15.92 -0.47
CA VAL A 62 -33.00 16.88 -0.86
C VAL A 62 -31.66 16.25 -1.28
N VAL A 63 -31.43 14.95 -1.03
CA VAL A 63 -30.22 14.29 -1.51
C VAL A 63 -30.51 13.69 -2.89
N ASN A 64 -30.52 14.53 -3.90
CA ASN A 64 -30.63 14.09 -5.28
C ASN A 64 -29.23 13.79 -5.84
N GLU A 65 -29.19 13.01 -6.92
CA GLU A 65 -27.97 12.61 -7.60
C GLU A 65 -27.09 13.83 -8.01
N ASP A 66 -27.75 14.93 -8.42
CA ASP A 66 -27.06 16.16 -8.83
C ASP A 66 -26.31 16.82 -7.67
N SER A 67 -26.89 16.82 -6.46
CA SER A 67 -26.24 17.40 -5.28
C SER A 67 -25.00 16.60 -4.85
N VAL A 68 -25.08 15.28 -4.93
CA VAL A 68 -23.94 14.40 -4.61
C VAL A 68 -22.83 14.55 -5.65
N ARG A 69 -23.21 14.64 -6.91
CA ARG A 69 -22.27 14.86 -8.01
C ARG A 69 -21.58 16.22 -7.88
N ALA A 70 -22.33 17.28 -7.65
CA ALA A 70 -21.79 18.65 -7.47
C ALA A 70 -20.82 18.70 -6.28
N PHE A 71 -21.16 18.03 -5.17
CA PHE A 71 -20.28 17.91 -4.01
C PHE A 71 -18.97 17.17 -4.37
N ALA A 72 -19.06 16.03 -5.07
CA ALA A 72 -17.89 15.28 -5.50
C ALA A 72 -17.01 16.08 -6.47
N GLU A 73 -17.61 16.80 -7.42
CA GLU A 73 -16.90 17.67 -8.37
C GLU A 73 -16.17 18.81 -7.65
N SER A 74 -16.80 19.42 -6.63
CA SER A 74 -16.19 20.49 -5.85
C SER A 74 -14.94 20.03 -5.11
N HIS A 75 -15.02 18.93 -4.39
CA HIS A 75 -13.88 18.36 -3.66
C HIS A 75 -12.78 17.83 -4.58
N LEU A 76 -13.17 17.20 -5.69
CA LEU A 76 -12.21 16.75 -6.69
C LEU A 76 -11.41 17.93 -7.25
N LYS A 77 -12.09 19.02 -7.57
CA LYS A 77 -11.44 20.24 -8.07
C LYS A 77 -10.50 20.84 -7.02
N GLU A 78 -10.95 20.98 -5.76
CA GLU A 78 -10.15 21.52 -4.66
C GLU A 78 -8.86 20.73 -4.47
N ILE A 79 -8.96 19.38 -4.37
CA ILE A 79 -7.80 18.51 -4.20
C ILE A 79 -6.87 18.54 -5.41
N ALA A 80 -7.42 18.58 -6.63
CA ALA A 80 -6.62 18.67 -7.84
C ALA A 80 -5.87 20.00 -7.95
N ASP A 81 -6.49 21.12 -7.52
CA ASP A 81 -5.87 22.44 -7.50
C ASP A 81 -4.68 22.46 -6.52
N GLU A 82 -4.81 21.86 -5.34
CA GLU A 82 -3.71 21.71 -4.39
C GLU A 82 -2.57 20.82 -4.95
N CYS A 83 -2.92 19.74 -5.63
CA CYS A 83 -1.91 18.88 -6.25
C CYS A 83 -1.13 19.62 -7.34
N ARG A 84 -1.74 20.57 -8.07
CA ARG A 84 -1.08 21.40 -9.09
C ARG A 84 0.00 22.31 -8.52
N GLU A 85 -0.06 22.62 -7.23
CA GLU A 85 1.02 23.36 -6.56
C GLU A 85 2.29 22.51 -6.40
N VAL A 86 2.17 21.16 -6.48
CA VAL A 86 3.27 20.20 -6.27
C VAL A 86 3.74 19.59 -7.59
N VAL A 87 2.80 19.18 -8.45
CA VAL A 87 3.09 18.55 -9.73
C VAL A 87 2.34 19.31 -10.84
N PRO A 88 3.02 19.74 -11.93
CA PRO A 88 2.39 20.61 -12.93
C PRO A 88 1.37 19.89 -13.81
N ASP A 89 1.51 18.59 -14.04
CA ASP A 89 0.64 17.80 -14.91
C ASP A 89 -0.36 16.98 -14.07
N VAL A 90 -1.55 17.55 -13.84
CA VAL A 90 -2.64 16.95 -13.06
C VAL A 90 -3.90 16.86 -13.90
N GLU A 91 -4.37 15.63 -14.11
CA GLU A 91 -5.69 15.34 -14.64
C GLU A 91 -6.66 14.99 -13.50
N ALA A 92 -7.90 15.43 -13.59
CA ALA A 92 -8.92 15.15 -12.57
C ALA A 92 -10.19 14.60 -13.23
N HIS A 93 -10.66 13.43 -12.76
CA HIS A 93 -11.79 12.72 -13.35
C HIS A 93 -12.80 12.30 -12.31
N LEU A 94 -14.07 12.65 -12.53
CA LEU A 94 -15.21 12.11 -11.80
C LEU A 94 -15.85 11.01 -12.65
N LEU A 95 -15.80 9.78 -12.18
CA LEU A 95 -16.22 8.60 -12.92
C LEU A 95 -17.39 7.88 -12.21
N PRO A 96 -18.35 7.33 -12.97
CA PRO A 96 -19.37 6.48 -12.38
C PRO A 96 -18.83 5.10 -12.08
N GLY A 97 -19.22 4.50 -10.95
CA GLY A 97 -18.87 3.13 -10.60
C GLY A 97 -18.36 2.95 -9.18
N ARG A 98 -18.08 1.70 -8.83
CA ARG A 98 -17.49 1.37 -7.52
C ARG A 98 -16.03 1.84 -7.47
N PRO A 99 -15.61 2.56 -6.40
CA PRO A 99 -14.27 3.17 -6.35
C PRO A 99 -13.12 2.20 -6.64
N ALA A 100 -13.14 1.00 -6.06
CA ALA A 100 -12.07 0.03 -6.28
C ALA A 100 -12.01 -0.49 -7.73
N GLU A 101 -13.17 -0.71 -8.36
CA GLU A 101 -13.24 -1.15 -9.76
C GLU A 101 -12.76 -0.06 -10.71
N VAL A 102 -13.22 1.18 -10.50
CA VAL A 102 -12.80 2.35 -11.29
C VAL A 102 -11.30 2.59 -11.17
N LEU A 103 -10.77 2.56 -9.94
CA LEU A 103 -9.33 2.78 -9.72
C LEU A 103 -8.47 1.66 -10.29
N ARG A 104 -8.94 0.42 -10.30
CA ARG A 104 -8.24 -0.69 -10.92
C ARG A 104 -8.23 -0.56 -12.43
N GLU A 105 -9.36 -0.16 -13.04
CA GLU A 105 -9.46 0.06 -14.49
C GLU A 105 -8.55 1.21 -14.95
N VAL A 106 -8.65 2.40 -14.32
CA VAL A 106 -7.80 3.55 -14.63
C VAL A 106 -6.33 3.26 -14.34
N GLY A 107 -6.07 2.53 -13.25
CA GLY A 107 -4.72 2.19 -12.79
C GLY A 107 -4.09 1.00 -13.50
N ALA A 108 -4.76 0.34 -14.44
CA ALA A 108 -4.26 -0.90 -15.06
C ALA A 108 -2.87 -0.76 -15.70
N ASP A 109 -2.57 0.40 -16.27
CA ASP A 109 -1.27 0.74 -16.88
C ASP A 109 -0.48 1.79 -16.07
N ALA A 110 -0.94 2.15 -14.88
CA ALA A 110 -0.27 3.13 -14.02
C ALA A 110 1.05 2.59 -13.45
N GLU A 111 1.94 3.49 -13.08
CA GLU A 111 3.15 3.13 -12.33
C GLU A 111 2.78 2.65 -10.92
N LEU A 112 1.84 3.35 -10.27
CA LEU A 112 1.26 2.95 -9.00
C LEU A 112 -0.13 3.54 -8.79
N VAL A 113 -0.93 2.91 -7.92
CA VAL A 113 -2.24 3.38 -7.48
C VAL A 113 -2.16 3.76 -6.00
N VAL A 114 -2.66 4.95 -5.66
CA VAL A 114 -2.59 5.51 -4.31
C VAL A 114 -3.99 5.72 -3.75
N VAL A 115 -4.19 5.37 -2.49
CA VAL A 115 -5.44 5.62 -1.76
C VAL A 115 -5.17 5.98 -0.30
N GLY A 116 -6.08 6.68 0.33
CA GLY A 116 -6.08 6.85 1.79
C GLY A 116 -6.43 5.55 2.50
N TRP A 117 -5.94 5.37 3.71
CA TRP A 117 -6.20 4.17 4.52
C TRP A 117 -7.68 4.04 4.94
N SER A 118 -8.43 5.13 5.05
CA SER A 118 -9.88 5.14 5.30
C SER A 118 -10.54 6.28 4.54
N GLY A 119 -11.85 6.19 4.34
CA GLY A 119 -12.65 7.19 3.64
C GLY A 119 -13.66 7.88 4.55
N ARG A 120 -14.65 8.56 3.93
CA ARG A 120 -15.68 9.37 4.60
C ARG A 120 -16.54 8.62 5.62
N THR A 121 -16.71 7.32 5.49
CA THR A 121 -17.52 6.49 6.38
C THR A 121 -16.77 6.03 7.62
N GLY A 122 -15.56 6.53 7.87
CA GLY A 122 -14.66 6.13 8.94
C GLY A 122 -15.29 6.11 10.34
N LEU A 123 -16.05 5.05 10.63
CA LEU A 123 -16.73 4.80 11.91
C LEU A 123 -15.79 4.50 13.07
N ALA A 124 -14.50 4.35 12.84
CA ALA A 124 -13.47 4.33 13.87
C ALA A 124 -12.10 4.56 13.21
N LYS A 125 -11.24 5.34 13.84
CA LYS A 125 -9.83 5.57 13.44
C LYS A 125 -8.96 4.29 13.37
N ALA A 126 -9.57 3.11 13.32
CA ALA A 126 -8.90 1.81 13.36
C ALA A 126 -9.26 0.86 12.20
N LEU A 127 -10.19 1.23 11.30
CA LEU A 127 -10.64 0.32 10.23
C LEU A 127 -10.12 0.78 8.86
N LEU A 128 -9.50 -0.15 8.15
CA LEU A 128 -9.13 0.02 6.75
C LEU A 128 -10.38 0.21 5.89
N GLY A 129 -10.37 1.20 5.00
CA GLY A 129 -11.46 1.45 4.06
C GLY A 129 -11.61 0.31 3.04
N SER A 130 -12.85 0.06 2.60
CA SER A 130 -13.15 -1.01 1.64
C SER A 130 -12.37 -0.86 0.33
N THR A 131 -12.27 0.34 -0.20
CA THR A 131 -11.50 0.62 -1.43
C THR A 131 -10.02 0.27 -1.26
N ALA A 132 -9.41 0.68 -0.14
CA ALA A 132 -8.02 0.37 0.16
C ALA A 132 -7.79 -1.15 0.33
N ALA A 133 -8.72 -1.82 1.02
CA ALA A 133 -8.69 -3.27 1.17
C ALA A 133 -8.81 -3.98 -0.18
N ASP A 134 -9.78 -3.61 -1.01
CA ASP A 134 -10.02 -4.25 -2.31
C ASP A 134 -8.83 -4.08 -3.26
N LEU A 135 -8.25 -2.87 -3.33
CA LEU A 135 -7.06 -2.61 -4.16
C LEU A 135 -5.83 -3.34 -3.66
N ALA A 136 -5.62 -3.40 -2.35
CA ALA A 136 -4.52 -4.17 -1.77
C ALA A 136 -4.66 -5.68 -2.06
N HIS A 137 -5.89 -6.21 -2.15
CA HIS A 137 -6.17 -7.61 -2.44
C HIS A 137 -6.12 -7.97 -3.92
N GLN A 138 -6.63 -7.09 -4.77
CA GLN A 138 -6.93 -7.40 -6.18
C GLN A 138 -6.28 -6.43 -7.17
N GLY A 139 -5.35 -5.60 -6.72
CA GLY A 139 -4.63 -4.69 -7.59
C GLY A 139 -3.73 -5.43 -8.59
N ASP A 140 -3.59 -4.87 -9.78
CA ASP A 140 -2.68 -5.36 -10.83
C ASP A 140 -1.35 -4.60 -10.80
N ARG A 141 -1.34 -3.43 -10.13
CA ARG A 141 -0.19 -2.53 -10.00
C ARG A 141 0.18 -2.31 -8.53
N PRO A 142 1.39 -1.84 -8.22
CA PRO A 142 1.74 -1.46 -6.87
C PRO A 142 0.68 -0.53 -6.29
N THR A 143 0.11 -0.93 -5.14
CA THR A 143 -0.93 -0.16 -4.45
C THR A 143 -0.35 0.43 -3.18
N VAL A 144 -0.43 1.76 -3.03
CA VAL A 144 0.04 2.47 -1.84
C VAL A 144 -1.16 2.93 -1.02
N VAL A 145 -1.20 2.48 0.23
CA VAL A 145 -2.19 2.90 1.23
C VAL A 145 -1.53 3.91 2.16
N VAL A 146 -1.88 5.17 1.99
CA VAL A 146 -1.30 6.28 2.75
C VAL A 146 -1.97 6.39 4.11
N ARG A 147 -1.18 6.35 5.19
CA ARG A 147 -1.66 6.41 6.58
C ARG A 147 -1.29 7.68 7.32
N ASP A 148 -0.19 8.30 6.96
CA ASP A 148 0.33 9.45 7.69
C ASP A 148 0.60 10.62 6.74
N SER A 149 0.32 11.84 7.23
CA SER A 149 0.66 13.11 6.58
C SER A 149 1.97 13.71 7.11
N GLY A 150 2.59 13.04 8.08
CA GLY A 150 3.77 13.53 8.79
C GLY A 150 5.05 13.49 7.97
N ALA A 151 6.14 13.90 8.61
CA ALA A 151 7.47 13.79 8.01
C ALA A 151 7.79 12.33 7.69
N LEU A 152 8.38 12.10 6.52
CA LEU A 152 8.89 10.79 6.15
C LEU A 152 9.87 10.30 7.23
N GLY A 153 9.67 9.08 7.69
CA GLY A 153 10.68 8.39 8.50
C GLY A 153 11.99 8.23 7.73
N GLN A 154 13.03 7.75 8.38
CA GLN A 154 14.37 7.67 7.76
C GLN A 154 14.64 6.33 7.06
N ALA A 155 13.67 5.42 7.03
CA ALA A 155 13.86 4.09 6.46
C ALA A 155 12.64 3.59 5.69
N VAL A 156 12.92 2.80 4.68
CA VAL A 156 11.95 1.94 4.00
C VAL A 156 12.13 0.53 4.54
N VAL A 157 11.05 -0.05 5.10
CA VAL A 157 11.05 -1.43 5.57
C VAL A 157 10.47 -2.33 4.48
N VAL A 158 11.11 -3.45 4.19
CA VAL A 158 10.61 -4.41 3.19
C VAL A 158 10.65 -5.84 3.70
N GLY A 159 9.55 -6.57 3.49
CA GLY A 159 9.48 -7.99 3.80
C GLY A 159 10.11 -8.83 2.68
N VAL A 160 11.07 -9.71 3.05
CA VAL A 160 11.77 -10.58 2.11
C VAL A 160 11.65 -12.03 2.58
N ASP A 161 11.07 -12.89 1.72
CA ASP A 161 10.90 -14.33 2.00
C ASP A 161 11.50 -15.22 0.92
N GLY A 162 12.18 -14.63 -0.08
CA GLY A 162 12.76 -15.36 -1.21
C GLY A 162 11.74 -15.71 -2.32
N SER A 163 10.50 -15.25 -2.22
CA SER A 163 9.52 -15.41 -3.30
C SER A 163 9.73 -14.37 -4.40
N PRO A 164 9.29 -14.63 -5.65
CA PRO A 164 9.34 -13.62 -6.72
C PRO A 164 8.59 -12.33 -6.36
N SER A 165 7.52 -12.42 -5.58
CA SER A 165 6.76 -11.28 -5.10
C SER A 165 7.56 -10.42 -4.11
N SER A 166 8.28 -11.04 -3.16
CA SER A 166 9.16 -10.30 -2.26
C SER A 166 10.35 -9.68 -2.98
N GLY A 167 10.84 -10.32 -4.04
CA GLY A 167 11.88 -9.76 -4.91
C GLY A 167 11.42 -8.45 -5.56
N ARG A 168 10.21 -8.41 -6.14
CA ARG A 168 9.63 -7.17 -6.70
C ARG A 168 9.38 -6.11 -5.63
N ALA A 169 8.92 -6.53 -4.45
CA ALA A 169 8.75 -5.62 -3.31
C ALA A 169 10.08 -4.99 -2.90
N ALA A 170 11.17 -5.75 -2.89
CA ALA A 170 12.49 -5.24 -2.63
C ALA A 170 12.97 -4.28 -3.73
N ASP A 171 12.71 -4.57 -5.02
CA ASP A 171 13.03 -3.64 -6.11
C ASP A 171 12.29 -2.30 -5.95
N PHE A 172 11.00 -2.33 -5.63
CA PHE A 172 10.20 -1.14 -5.33
C PHE A 172 10.76 -0.37 -4.13
N ALA A 173 11.12 -1.06 -3.05
CA ALA A 173 11.66 -0.45 -1.84
C ALA A 173 12.99 0.27 -2.09
N PHE A 174 13.89 -0.33 -2.86
CA PHE A 174 15.16 0.28 -3.22
C PHE A 174 15.00 1.46 -4.17
N ASP A 175 14.12 1.38 -5.17
CA ASP A 175 13.80 2.49 -6.07
C ASP A 175 13.23 3.69 -5.29
N PHE A 176 12.28 3.44 -4.39
CA PHE A 176 11.73 4.47 -3.53
C PHE A 176 12.81 5.07 -2.60
N ALA A 177 13.62 4.24 -1.96
CA ALA A 177 14.66 4.69 -1.06
C ALA A 177 15.73 5.55 -1.77
N ASP A 178 16.13 5.18 -2.99
CA ASP A 178 17.10 5.94 -3.78
C ASP A 178 16.59 7.33 -4.16
N ARG A 179 15.30 7.45 -4.53
CA ARG A 179 14.66 8.74 -4.86
C ARG A 179 14.58 9.67 -3.66
N HIS A 180 14.26 9.12 -2.49
CA HIS A 180 14.02 9.89 -1.28
C HIS A 180 15.24 10.01 -0.35
N GLY A 181 16.40 9.46 -0.73
CA GLY A 181 17.61 9.49 0.10
C GLY A 181 17.49 8.71 1.40
N LEU A 182 16.70 7.64 1.41
CA LEU A 182 16.40 6.80 2.58
C LEU A 182 17.27 5.54 2.60
N ARG A 183 17.33 4.88 3.77
CA ARG A 183 17.91 3.54 3.89
C ARG A 183 16.82 2.48 3.77
N VAL A 184 17.21 1.24 3.42
CA VAL A 184 16.32 0.08 3.38
C VAL A 184 16.62 -0.84 4.57
N VAL A 185 15.57 -1.29 5.25
CA VAL A 185 15.63 -2.38 6.24
C VAL A 185 14.89 -3.57 5.67
N ALA A 186 15.62 -4.56 5.20
CA ALA A 186 15.06 -5.82 4.71
C ALA A 186 14.79 -6.76 5.89
N VAL A 187 13.54 -7.10 6.10
CA VAL A 187 13.10 -7.96 7.19
C VAL A 187 12.85 -9.37 6.66
N HIS A 188 13.62 -10.33 7.16
CA HIS A 188 13.34 -11.74 6.97
C HIS A 188 12.89 -12.33 8.30
N ALA A 189 11.63 -12.73 8.37
CA ALA A 189 11.09 -13.32 9.57
C ALA A 189 10.89 -14.82 9.38
N TRP A 190 11.33 -15.56 10.36
CA TRP A 190 11.26 -17.01 10.43
C TRP A 190 10.25 -17.38 11.51
N ALA A 191 8.99 -17.28 11.21
CA ALA A 191 8.00 -17.95 12.02
C ALA A 191 7.87 -19.35 11.45
N ASP A 192 8.30 -20.28 12.25
CA ASP A 192 7.99 -21.66 12.02
C ASP A 192 6.50 -21.87 11.82
N ALA A 193 6.15 -22.13 10.59
CA ALA A 193 4.92 -22.86 10.33
C ALA A 193 4.99 -24.28 10.92
N VAL A 194 6.15 -24.73 11.39
CA VAL A 194 6.34 -26.03 12.01
C VAL A 194 7.49 -25.94 13.03
N MET A 195 7.22 -25.38 14.21
CA MET A 195 7.79 -26.03 15.37
C MET A 195 6.98 -27.32 15.54
N PRO A 196 7.46 -28.48 15.18
CA PRO A 196 6.93 -29.68 15.83
C PRO A 196 7.14 -29.38 17.30
N VAL A 197 6.08 -29.43 18.08
CA VAL A 197 6.17 -29.49 19.54
C VAL A 197 7.42 -30.31 19.81
N ALA A 198 8.42 -29.66 20.43
CA ALA A 198 9.67 -30.32 20.73
C ALA A 198 9.29 -31.57 21.48
N VAL A 199 9.35 -32.71 20.81
CA VAL A 199 9.26 -34.00 21.43
C VAL A 199 10.67 -34.20 21.93
N PRO A 200 10.95 -34.03 23.23
CA PRO A 200 12.30 -34.08 23.79
C PRO A 200 13.00 -35.42 23.48
N GLU A 201 12.22 -36.43 23.14
CA GLU A 201 12.62 -37.79 22.88
C GLU A 201 13.27 -38.03 21.50
N LEU A 202 13.19 -37.06 20.57
CA LEU A 202 13.77 -37.21 19.22
C LEU A 202 15.18 -36.62 19.06
N GLY A 203 15.80 -36.08 20.12
CA GLY A 203 17.22 -35.70 20.14
C GLY A 203 17.57 -34.60 19.11
N TRP A 204 16.65 -33.71 18.78
CA TRP A 204 16.86 -32.67 17.80
C TRP A 204 17.66 -31.52 18.40
N ASN A 205 18.95 -31.67 18.42
CA ASN A 205 19.89 -30.58 18.64
C ASN A 205 19.93 -29.73 17.36
N HIS A 206 18.97 -28.82 17.20
CA HIS A 206 19.03 -27.85 16.11
C HIS A 206 20.06 -26.78 16.47
N ASP A 207 21.05 -26.64 15.62
CA ASP A 207 21.95 -25.49 15.64
C ASP A 207 21.19 -24.29 15.08
N TRP A 208 20.51 -23.54 15.96
CA TRP A 208 19.74 -22.36 15.60
C TRP A 208 20.59 -21.27 14.99
N ASP A 209 21.88 -21.21 15.28
CA ASP A 209 22.81 -20.28 14.68
C ASP A 209 23.08 -20.64 13.22
N ALA A 210 23.26 -21.92 12.91
CA ALA A 210 23.40 -22.39 11.53
C ALA A 210 22.14 -22.11 10.70
N VAL A 211 20.96 -22.30 11.28
CA VAL A 211 19.69 -22.00 10.64
C VAL A 211 19.53 -20.50 10.37
N ARG A 212 19.88 -19.66 11.33
CA ARG A 212 19.87 -18.19 11.17
C ARG A 212 20.81 -17.72 10.06
N VAL A 213 22.01 -18.29 10.02
CA VAL A 213 23.00 -18.01 8.98
C VAL A 213 22.47 -18.39 7.61
N ALA A 214 21.91 -19.60 7.45
CA ALA A 214 21.37 -20.06 6.18
C ALA A 214 20.18 -19.20 5.71
N ALA A 215 19.30 -18.80 6.62
CA ALA A 215 18.19 -17.88 6.32
C ALA A 215 18.71 -16.50 5.88
N GLY A 216 19.74 -15.98 6.55
CA GLY A 216 20.40 -14.73 6.21
C GLY A 216 21.05 -14.75 4.83
N GLU A 217 21.69 -15.85 4.43
CA GLU A 217 22.36 -15.98 3.12
C GLU A 217 21.41 -15.85 1.92
N VAL A 218 20.16 -16.29 2.04
CA VAL A 218 19.16 -16.14 0.98
C VAL A 218 18.85 -14.67 0.76
N VAL A 219 18.63 -13.91 1.85
CA VAL A 219 18.30 -12.51 1.79
C VAL A 219 19.51 -11.66 1.41
N GLU A 220 20.70 -11.99 1.91
CA GLU A 220 21.93 -11.29 1.54
C GLU A 220 22.22 -11.38 0.04
N ARG A 221 21.95 -12.51 -0.60
CA ARG A 221 22.08 -12.64 -2.07
C ARG A 221 21.13 -11.71 -2.81
N GLU A 222 19.88 -11.59 -2.35
CA GLU A 222 18.92 -10.66 -2.94
C GLU A 222 19.32 -9.20 -2.71
N LEU A 223 19.83 -8.87 -1.53
CA LEU A 223 20.31 -7.51 -1.21
C LEU A 223 21.56 -7.16 -1.99
N ALA A 224 22.49 -8.09 -2.20
CA ALA A 224 23.74 -7.84 -2.92
C ALA A 224 23.49 -7.32 -4.35
N VAL A 225 22.55 -7.93 -5.07
CA VAL A 225 22.17 -7.47 -6.44
C VAL A 225 21.63 -6.05 -6.41
N ARG A 226 20.81 -5.72 -5.42
CA ARG A 226 20.20 -4.39 -5.30
C ARG A 226 21.18 -3.33 -4.82
N ARG A 227 22.10 -3.66 -3.91
CA ARG A 227 23.19 -2.77 -3.51
C ARG A 227 24.08 -2.39 -4.70
N GLN A 228 24.31 -3.29 -5.66
CA GLN A 228 25.03 -2.95 -6.89
C GLN A 228 24.25 -2.00 -7.79
N ARG A 229 22.92 -2.18 -7.90
CA ARG A 229 22.05 -1.32 -8.72
C ARG A 229 21.82 0.05 -8.09
N TYR A 230 21.75 0.12 -6.74
CA TYR A 230 21.45 1.31 -5.97
C TYR A 230 22.58 1.59 -4.94
N PRO A 231 23.78 1.99 -5.39
CA PRO A 231 24.96 2.09 -4.51
C PRO A 231 24.85 3.19 -3.45
N ARG A 232 23.91 4.13 -3.60
CA ARG A 232 23.66 5.19 -2.63
C ARG A 232 22.73 4.77 -1.49
N VAL A 233 22.00 3.67 -1.66
CA VAL A 233 21.02 3.18 -0.68
C VAL A 233 21.72 2.33 0.38
N GLY A 234 21.76 2.82 1.61
CA GLY A 234 22.17 1.99 2.75
C GLY A 234 21.14 0.88 2.98
N ALA A 235 21.58 -0.38 3.01
CA ALA A 235 20.68 -1.51 3.20
C ALA A 235 21.16 -2.40 4.36
N GLU A 236 20.25 -2.66 5.30
CA GLU A 236 20.43 -3.51 6.47
C GLU A 236 19.53 -4.74 6.40
N LEU A 237 20.00 -5.87 6.89
CA LEU A 237 19.22 -7.09 7.06
C LEU A 237 18.80 -7.23 8.53
N ALA A 238 17.50 -7.35 8.76
CA ALA A 238 16.92 -7.71 10.04
C ALA A 238 16.33 -9.13 9.95
N VAL A 239 16.96 -10.08 10.64
CA VAL A 239 16.43 -11.45 10.77
C VAL A 239 15.70 -11.55 12.11
N ALA A 240 14.41 -11.88 12.06
CA ALA A 240 13.56 -12.01 13.24
C ALA A 240 13.06 -13.44 13.44
N PHE A 241 13.10 -13.91 14.69
CA PHE A 241 12.47 -15.17 15.11
C PHE A 241 11.07 -14.89 15.66
N ASP A 242 10.18 -14.47 14.77
CA ASP A 242 8.83 -14.06 15.12
C ASP A 242 7.89 -14.29 13.92
N SER A 243 6.59 -14.06 14.13
CA SER A 243 5.68 -14.05 13.01
C SER A 243 6.07 -12.94 12.02
N PRO A 244 6.08 -13.19 10.71
CA PRO A 244 6.51 -12.19 9.73
C PRO A 244 5.73 -10.89 9.83
N ALA A 245 4.42 -10.96 10.10
CA ALA A 245 3.61 -9.77 10.25
C ALA A 245 4.04 -8.94 11.48
N HIS A 246 4.27 -9.59 12.62
CA HIS A 246 4.69 -8.88 13.84
C HIS A 246 6.07 -8.24 13.67
N ALA A 247 7.03 -8.99 13.14
CA ALA A 247 8.38 -8.47 12.88
C ALA A 247 8.37 -7.24 11.95
N LEU A 248 7.58 -7.29 10.87
CA LEU A 248 7.43 -6.17 9.95
C LEU A 248 6.77 -4.94 10.61
N LEU A 249 5.71 -5.14 11.38
CA LEU A 249 5.01 -4.06 12.07
C LEU A 249 5.86 -3.37 13.13
N GLU A 250 6.69 -4.13 13.85
CA GLU A 250 7.64 -3.55 14.82
C GLU A 250 8.72 -2.74 14.12
N GLN A 251 9.32 -3.25 13.04
CA GLN A 251 10.33 -2.53 12.27
C GLN A 251 9.76 -1.30 11.55
N ALA A 252 8.46 -1.32 11.23
CA ALA A 252 7.78 -0.22 10.55
C ALA A 252 7.49 0.99 11.46
N ARG A 253 7.72 0.91 12.75
CA ARG A 253 7.53 2.05 13.65
C ARG A 253 8.49 3.19 13.31
N GLY A 254 7.93 4.30 12.85
CA GLY A 254 8.71 5.45 12.39
C GLY A 254 9.39 5.25 11.03
N ALA A 255 8.99 4.24 10.25
CA ALA A 255 9.42 4.09 8.88
C ALA A 255 8.66 5.08 7.96
N ALA A 256 9.29 5.46 6.86
CA ALA A 256 8.66 6.25 5.80
C ALA A 256 7.65 5.39 5.03
N LEU A 257 8.01 4.14 4.77
CA LEU A 257 7.23 3.21 3.97
C LEU A 257 7.49 1.77 4.42
N LEU A 258 6.42 0.97 4.49
CA LEU A 258 6.49 -0.48 4.65
C LEU A 258 6.06 -1.14 3.34
N VAL A 259 6.95 -1.93 2.76
CA VAL A 259 6.73 -2.59 1.46
C VAL A 259 6.60 -4.10 1.64
N VAL A 260 5.56 -4.66 1.05
CA VAL A 260 5.35 -6.12 1.04
C VAL A 260 4.90 -6.59 -0.34
N GLY A 261 5.27 -7.80 -0.70
CA GLY A 261 4.66 -8.47 -1.85
C GLY A 261 3.22 -8.86 -1.55
N SER A 262 2.36 -8.86 -2.55
CA SER A 262 0.96 -9.27 -2.37
C SER A 262 0.82 -10.74 -1.93
N ARG A 263 1.82 -11.58 -2.21
CA ARG A 263 1.85 -13.02 -1.90
C ARG A 263 3.23 -13.42 -1.40
N GLY A 264 3.31 -14.49 -0.62
CA GLY A 264 4.55 -15.11 -0.15
C GLY A 264 4.72 -16.53 -0.71
N ARG A 265 5.66 -17.29 -0.12
CA ARG A 265 6.04 -18.66 -0.53
C ARG A 265 4.91 -19.69 -0.49
N SER A 266 3.88 -19.48 0.33
CA SER A 266 2.77 -20.43 0.56
C SER A 266 1.50 -20.14 -0.26
N ALA A 267 1.54 -19.28 -1.28
CA ALA A 267 0.38 -18.85 -2.04
C ALA A 267 -0.23 -20.00 -2.88
N VAL A 268 -1.26 -20.63 -2.35
CA VAL A 268 -1.99 -21.77 -2.98
C VAL A 268 -3.11 -21.30 -3.93
N ARG A 269 -3.55 -20.04 -3.88
CA ARG A 269 -4.64 -19.51 -4.72
C ARG A 269 -4.31 -18.13 -5.29
N ARG A 270 -4.56 -17.95 -6.60
CA ARG A 270 -4.26 -16.73 -7.38
C ARG A 270 -5.07 -15.47 -6.99
N ALA A 271 -6.08 -15.58 -6.14
CA ALA A 271 -7.07 -14.53 -5.92
C ALA A 271 -7.05 -13.88 -4.50
N LEU A 272 -6.12 -14.26 -3.61
CA LEU A 272 -6.12 -13.74 -2.25
C LEU A 272 -4.76 -13.15 -1.86
N LEU A 273 -4.82 -12.04 -1.13
CA LEU A 273 -3.67 -11.44 -0.46
C LEU A 273 -3.08 -12.45 0.55
N GLY A 274 -1.75 -12.49 0.65
CA GLY A 274 -1.08 -13.33 1.65
C GLY A 274 -1.42 -12.89 3.09
N SER A 275 -1.35 -13.82 4.04
CA SER A 275 -1.67 -13.52 5.45
C SER A 275 -0.81 -12.39 6.04
N VAL A 276 0.46 -12.33 5.66
CA VAL A 276 1.39 -11.27 6.09
C VAL A 276 0.99 -9.93 5.49
N SER A 277 0.78 -9.86 4.18
CA SER A 277 0.38 -8.63 3.49
C SER A 277 -0.96 -8.12 4.00
N HIS A 278 -1.92 -9.02 4.24
CA HIS A 278 -3.20 -8.69 4.86
C HIS A 278 -2.99 -8.03 6.24
N ALA A 279 -2.27 -8.69 7.15
CA ALA A 279 -2.03 -8.15 8.48
C ALA A 279 -1.30 -6.79 8.44
N VAL A 280 -0.31 -6.64 7.56
CA VAL A 280 0.44 -5.39 7.36
C VAL A 280 -0.47 -4.27 6.88
N VAL A 281 -1.29 -4.49 5.86
CA VAL A 281 -2.20 -3.46 5.33
C VAL A 281 -3.20 -3.00 6.39
N TYR A 282 -3.66 -3.89 7.28
CA TYR A 282 -4.61 -3.53 8.33
C TYR A 282 -3.97 -2.85 9.54
N HIS A 283 -2.74 -3.19 9.90
CA HIS A 283 -2.15 -2.82 11.19
C HIS A 283 -0.88 -1.96 11.13
N ALA A 284 -0.38 -1.64 9.93
CA ALA A 284 0.85 -0.86 9.81
C ALA A 284 0.72 0.52 10.47
N PRO A 285 1.77 0.96 11.19
CA PRO A 285 1.81 2.29 11.79
C PRO A 285 2.22 3.40 10.81
N CYS A 286 2.58 3.06 9.57
CA CYS A 286 3.04 3.96 8.53
C CYS A 286 2.38 3.64 7.18
N THR A 287 2.68 4.42 6.15
CA THR A 287 2.26 4.16 4.77
C THR A 287 2.74 2.79 4.30
N VAL A 288 1.87 2.07 3.57
CA VAL A 288 2.14 0.70 3.09
C VAL A 288 2.07 0.64 1.57
N ALA A 289 3.06 0.00 0.96
CA ALA A 289 3.02 -0.39 -0.44
C ALA A 289 2.84 -1.92 -0.55
N VAL A 290 1.81 -2.34 -1.26
CA VAL A 290 1.60 -3.74 -1.66
C VAL A 290 2.01 -3.88 -3.12
N VAL A 291 3.05 -4.66 -3.38
CA VAL A 291 3.57 -4.87 -4.72
C VAL A 291 2.98 -6.15 -5.29
N HIS A 292 2.15 -5.97 -6.30
CA HIS A 292 1.52 -7.05 -7.04
C HIS A 292 2.47 -7.57 -8.13
N GLY A 293 2.18 -8.75 -8.64
CA GLY A 293 2.94 -9.30 -9.72
C GLY A 293 2.26 -10.53 -10.30
N GLU A 294 2.49 -10.74 -11.58
CA GLU A 294 2.03 -11.90 -12.31
C GLU A 294 2.47 -13.24 -11.67
#